data_88698ab7863dc5df7e66b4fcd2267b5e
#
_entry.id   88698ab7863dc5df7e66b4fcd2267b5e
#
_cell.length_a   1.000
_cell.length_b   1.000
_cell.length_c   1.000
_cell.angle_alpha   90.00
_cell.angle_beta   90.00
_cell.angle_gamma   90.00
#
_symmetry.space_group_name_H-M   'P 1'
#
loop_
_entity.id
_entity.type
_entity.pdbx_description
1 polymer ?
#
loop_
_entity_poly.entity_id
_entity_poly.type
_entity_poly.pdbx_seq_one_letter_code
_entity_poly.pdbx_strand_id
1 'polypeptide(L)'
;YLKNLKYTHVELHPVMEYLDDEAGEYSTFAYYAPDRRFGTPADFQNLVNELHKENIGVILDWTPSHFPRTEGGLEQFDGTPLYENPDPSMAIHPMWGTLLFNFESPMVKDFLLANAFYWLEFYHADGLRLDDVDSMLYLDFGREYGQWRPNIYGTNENLAAVELLKHLNSILAKKLPGTMTIAQEDGLWSELTGSVEDDNIGFSYKWNNNWAGDFLNYLSKDPIERQYVHDQLTLSMLYTYCEHFVLPLGSRETGDQKSFMAKLPGDELQKLSQIRAAYSYMMLHPGCKMMAPDKELTDEMKRFIHDLNEMYVSQPALSLMDNDYEGFEWIQLMKYEENVLTFLRKTENPEETLLAVCNFAAVPYENYQMGVPFYGKYKEIFNSDRKEYGGQGIVNVRAKTCKQADCDEREYSVTFKLPALGVAVFSCTPGKKPEKLAVAAKKPTTAKKTARKTAPKKESAKKVAAEKVAVKKTVAKKAGEKKTVSRKTVKK
;
A
#
# COMPACT_ATOMS: atom_id res chain seq x y z
N TYR A 1 3.00 -17.95 16.69
CA TYR A 1 3.86 -17.58 15.56
C TYR A 1 3.78 -16.08 15.26
N LEU A 2 2.58 -15.52 15.04
CA LEU A 2 2.36 -14.09 14.74
C LEU A 2 2.87 -13.19 15.88
N LYS A 3 2.59 -13.53 17.14
CA LYS A 3 3.10 -12.84 18.32
C LYS A 3 4.63 -12.79 18.35
N ASN A 4 5.27 -13.92 18.08
CA ASN A 4 6.74 -14.00 18.08
C ASN A 4 7.38 -13.16 16.97
N LEU A 5 6.65 -12.88 15.90
CA LEU A 5 7.08 -12.01 14.81
C LEU A 5 6.60 -10.55 14.97
N LYS A 6 5.92 -10.21 16.07
CA LYS A 6 5.43 -8.85 16.38
C LYS A 6 4.42 -8.30 15.37
N TYR A 7 3.63 -9.16 14.73
CA TYR A 7 2.50 -8.69 13.93
C TYR A 7 1.41 -8.09 14.83
N THR A 8 0.79 -7.03 14.38
CA THR A 8 -0.30 -6.35 15.08
C THR A 8 -1.68 -6.84 14.63
N HIS A 9 -1.79 -7.26 13.37
CA HIS A 9 -3.01 -7.78 12.77
C HIS A 9 -2.69 -8.99 11.90
N VAL A 10 -3.71 -9.79 11.66
CA VAL A 10 -3.70 -10.85 10.64
C VAL A 10 -4.89 -10.65 9.71
N GLU A 11 -4.65 -10.71 8.41
CA GLU A 11 -5.69 -10.84 7.39
C GLU A 11 -5.88 -12.34 7.11
N LEU A 12 -7.12 -12.79 7.23
CA LEU A 12 -7.52 -14.14 6.88
C LEU A 12 -8.24 -14.09 5.53
N HIS A 13 -7.77 -14.89 4.57
CA HIS A 13 -8.49 -15.15 3.33
C HIS A 13 -9.93 -15.57 3.66
N PRO A 14 -10.90 -15.54 2.69
CA PRO A 14 -12.28 -15.77 3.02
C PRO A 14 -12.49 -16.98 3.92
N VAL A 15 -12.98 -16.73 5.12
CA VAL A 15 -13.29 -17.77 6.14
C VAL A 15 -14.71 -18.29 5.98
N MET A 16 -15.51 -17.66 5.12
CA MET A 16 -16.85 -18.10 4.75
C MET A 16 -16.76 -19.39 3.95
N GLU A 17 -17.73 -20.29 4.11
CA GLU A 17 -17.75 -21.54 3.36
C GLU A 17 -17.81 -21.24 1.86
N TYR A 18 -16.85 -21.79 1.11
CA TYR A 18 -16.76 -21.68 -0.34
C TYR A 18 -16.96 -23.03 -1.02
N LEU A 19 -17.23 -23.02 -2.31
CA LEU A 19 -17.74 -24.17 -3.05
C LEU A 19 -16.78 -25.38 -2.99
N ASP A 20 -15.58 -25.19 -3.52
CA ASP A 20 -14.50 -26.18 -3.53
C ASP A 20 -13.16 -25.54 -3.87
N ASP A 21 -12.07 -26.33 -3.80
CA ASP A 21 -10.73 -25.83 -4.05
C ASP A 21 -10.45 -25.48 -5.53
N GLU A 22 -11.24 -26.01 -6.48
CA GLU A 22 -11.12 -25.68 -7.91
C GLU A 22 -11.71 -24.28 -8.19
N ALA A 23 -12.83 -23.94 -7.55
CA ALA A 23 -13.46 -22.63 -7.64
C ALA A 23 -12.71 -21.55 -6.86
N GLY A 24 -11.88 -21.97 -5.89
CA GLY A 24 -11.09 -21.11 -5.04
C GLY A 24 -11.85 -20.46 -3.88
N GLU A 25 -11.11 -20.00 -2.91
CA GLU A 25 -11.62 -19.48 -1.63
C GLU A 25 -12.49 -18.22 -1.75
N TYR A 26 -12.36 -17.45 -2.85
CA TYR A 26 -13.21 -16.28 -3.13
C TYR A 26 -14.57 -16.64 -3.76
N SER A 27 -14.85 -17.93 -4.01
CA SER A 27 -16.16 -18.41 -4.44
C SER A 27 -17.09 -18.67 -3.25
N THR A 28 -17.36 -17.64 -2.45
CA THR A 28 -18.17 -17.73 -1.23
C THR A 28 -19.55 -18.30 -1.54
N PHE A 29 -19.85 -19.45 -0.95
CA PHE A 29 -21.10 -20.18 -1.12
C PHE A 29 -22.09 -19.90 0.02
N ALA A 30 -21.61 -19.90 1.26
CA ALA A 30 -22.46 -19.66 2.43
C ALA A 30 -21.94 -18.46 3.24
N TYR A 31 -22.51 -17.29 2.99
CA TYR A 31 -22.10 -16.00 3.55
C TYR A 31 -22.16 -15.91 5.08
N TYR A 32 -22.99 -16.70 5.75
CA TYR A 32 -23.20 -16.70 7.20
C TYR A 32 -22.63 -17.94 7.91
N ALA A 33 -21.79 -18.72 7.24
CA ALA A 33 -21.17 -19.89 7.84
C ALA A 33 -19.65 -19.84 7.69
N PRO A 34 -18.87 -20.04 8.77
CA PRO A 34 -17.46 -20.32 8.63
C PRO A 34 -17.24 -21.67 7.98
N ASP A 35 -16.18 -21.78 7.20
CA ASP A 35 -15.87 -22.98 6.44
C ASP A 35 -15.60 -24.17 7.37
N ARG A 36 -16.44 -25.20 7.26
CA ARG A 36 -16.39 -26.41 8.07
C ARG A 36 -15.09 -27.22 7.94
N ARG A 37 -14.30 -27.01 6.86
CA ARG A 37 -13.04 -27.69 6.62
C ARG A 37 -11.98 -27.29 7.65
N PHE A 38 -12.10 -26.09 8.24
CA PHE A 38 -11.18 -25.57 9.23
C PHE A 38 -11.66 -25.74 10.67
N GLY A 39 -12.87 -26.25 10.90
CA GLY A 39 -13.41 -26.47 12.23
C GLY A 39 -14.87 -26.04 12.38
N THR A 40 -15.31 -25.94 13.63
CA THR A 40 -16.66 -25.48 13.98
C THR A 40 -16.70 -23.95 14.11
N PRO A 41 -17.92 -23.35 14.06
CA PRO A 41 -18.07 -21.92 14.40
C PRO A 41 -17.46 -21.52 15.75
N ALA A 42 -17.55 -22.40 16.76
CA ALA A 42 -16.93 -22.18 18.07
C ALA A 42 -15.40 -22.21 18.02
N ASP A 43 -14.80 -23.06 17.17
CA ASP A 43 -13.35 -23.07 16.98
C ASP A 43 -12.86 -21.76 16.36
N PHE A 44 -13.61 -21.20 15.40
CA PHE A 44 -13.27 -19.92 14.80
C PHE A 44 -13.40 -18.75 15.80
N GLN A 45 -14.48 -18.71 16.60
CA GLN A 45 -14.61 -17.74 17.70
C GLN A 45 -13.45 -17.86 18.69
N ASN A 46 -13.04 -19.09 19.01
CA ASN A 46 -11.90 -19.31 19.89
C ASN A 46 -10.58 -18.81 19.27
N LEU A 47 -10.36 -19.03 17.98
CA LEU A 47 -9.18 -18.51 17.27
C LEU A 47 -9.10 -16.97 17.39
N VAL A 48 -10.19 -16.26 17.08
CA VAL A 48 -10.25 -14.79 17.20
C VAL A 48 -9.98 -14.35 18.65
N ASN A 49 -10.60 -15.02 19.63
CA ASN A 49 -10.39 -14.72 21.04
C ASN A 49 -8.92 -14.94 21.49
N GLU A 50 -8.25 -16.00 21.01
CA GLU A 50 -6.84 -16.24 21.33
C GLU A 50 -5.92 -15.19 20.67
N LEU A 51 -6.23 -14.76 19.43
CA LEU A 51 -5.50 -13.67 18.77
C LEU A 51 -5.65 -12.35 19.54
N HIS A 52 -6.87 -12.01 19.98
CA HIS A 52 -7.14 -10.80 20.76
C HIS A 52 -6.43 -10.82 22.13
N LYS A 53 -6.33 -11.98 22.81
CA LYS A 53 -5.54 -12.10 24.04
C LYS A 53 -4.07 -11.73 23.85
N GLU A 54 -3.55 -11.92 22.64
CA GLU A 54 -2.19 -11.56 22.27
C GLU A 54 -2.08 -10.17 21.63
N ASN A 55 -3.16 -9.38 21.66
CA ASN A 55 -3.30 -8.06 21.02
C ASN A 55 -3.04 -8.11 19.50
N ILE A 56 -3.52 -9.15 18.84
CA ILE A 56 -3.49 -9.29 17.38
C ILE A 56 -4.91 -9.13 16.87
N GLY A 57 -5.16 -8.08 16.08
CA GLY A 57 -6.44 -7.84 15.42
C GLY A 57 -6.64 -8.78 14.23
N VAL A 58 -7.91 -9.02 13.89
CA VAL A 58 -8.32 -9.96 12.82
C VAL A 58 -9.09 -9.21 11.74
N ILE A 59 -8.57 -9.25 10.52
CA ILE A 59 -9.21 -8.71 9.31
C ILE A 59 -9.67 -9.90 8.48
N LEU A 60 -10.91 -9.88 8.00
CA LEU A 60 -11.45 -10.93 7.15
C LEU A 60 -11.59 -10.43 5.72
N ASP A 61 -11.16 -11.23 4.77
CA ASP A 61 -11.51 -11.03 3.37
C ASP A 61 -12.99 -11.33 3.17
N TRP A 62 -13.68 -10.43 2.51
CA TRP A 62 -15.11 -10.49 2.27
C TRP A 62 -15.40 -10.15 0.81
N THR A 63 -16.23 -10.97 0.15
CA THR A 63 -16.58 -10.85 -1.27
C THR A 63 -18.03 -10.39 -1.43
N PRO A 64 -18.34 -9.08 -1.26
CA PRO A 64 -19.72 -8.58 -1.42
C PRO A 64 -20.09 -8.29 -2.88
N SER A 65 -19.18 -8.48 -3.81
CA SER A 65 -19.36 -8.14 -5.23
C SER A 65 -20.14 -9.20 -5.98
N HIS A 66 -19.84 -10.50 -5.77
CA HIS A 66 -20.35 -11.60 -6.56
C HIS A 66 -20.45 -12.90 -5.75
N PHE A 67 -21.14 -13.90 -6.30
CA PHE A 67 -21.29 -15.25 -5.74
C PHE A 67 -21.25 -16.31 -6.84
N PRO A 68 -20.88 -17.58 -6.54
CA PRO A 68 -20.77 -18.64 -7.52
C PRO A 68 -22.14 -19.06 -8.08
N ARG A 69 -22.11 -19.50 -9.32
CA ARG A 69 -23.27 -20.13 -9.98
C ARG A 69 -23.31 -21.60 -9.61
N THR A 70 -24.15 -21.95 -8.66
CA THR A 70 -24.25 -23.34 -8.18
C THR A 70 -25.61 -23.67 -7.65
N GLU A 71 -26.06 -24.91 -7.91
CA GLU A 71 -27.31 -25.43 -7.38
C GLU A 71 -27.26 -25.47 -5.84
N GLY A 72 -28.28 -24.95 -5.18
CA GLY A 72 -28.39 -24.87 -3.73
C GLY A 72 -27.67 -23.66 -3.12
N GLY A 73 -27.02 -22.82 -3.94
CA GLY A 73 -26.47 -21.53 -3.55
C GLY A 73 -27.48 -20.38 -3.65
N LEU A 74 -26.99 -19.18 -3.93
CA LEU A 74 -27.82 -17.98 -4.05
C LEU A 74 -28.44 -17.81 -5.45
N GLU A 75 -27.88 -18.45 -6.49
CA GLU A 75 -28.41 -18.40 -7.86
C GLU A 75 -29.85 -18.90 -7.88
N GLN A 76 -30.78 -18.08 -8.34
CA GLN A 76 -32.21 -18.40 -8.40
C GLN A 76 -32.75 -19.03 -7.10
N PHE A 77 -32.38 -18.47 -5.96
CA PHE A 77 -32.57 -19.04 -4.62
C PHE A 77 -33.99 -19.54 -4.34
N ASP A 78 -34.99 -18.80 -4.76
CA ASP A 78 -36.42 -19.20 -4.66
C ASP A 78 -37.03 -19.61 -6.01
N GLY A 79 -36.21 -19.91 -7.00
CA GLY A 79 -36.62 -20.19 -8.39
C GLY A 79 -36.72 -18.93 -9.26
N THR A 80 -36.37 -17.78 -8.73
CA THR A 80 -36.26 -16.50 -9.45
C THR A 80 -34.93 -15.81 -9.16
N PRO A 81 -34.49 -14.84 -9.98
CA PRO A 81 -33.27 -14.06 -9.70
C PRO A 81 -33.52 -13.12 -8.53
N LEU A 82 -33.29 -13.62 -7.30
CA LEU A 82 -33.53 -12.91 -6.05
C LEU A 82 -32.35 -12.03 -5.64
N TYR A 83 -31.14 -12.59 -5.74
CA TYR A 83 -29.88 -11.91 -5.36
C TYR A 83 -29.18 -11.26 -6.55
N GLU A 84 -29.29 -11.86 -7.73
CA GLU A 84 -28.75 -11.38 -8.98
C GLU A 84 -29.71 -10.48 -9.77
N ASN A 85 -29.18 -9.75 -10.77
CA ASN A 85 -30.01 -8.97 -11.67
C ASN A 85 -30.85 -9.89 -12.57
N PRO A 86 -32.17 -9.61 -12.79
CA PRO A 86 -33.00 -10.37 -13.71
C PRO A 86 -32.49 -10.39 -15.16
N ASP A 87 -31.74 -9.40 -15.59
CA ASP A 87 -31.09 -9.36 -16.91
C ASP A 87 -29.75 -10.10 -16.86
N PRO A 88 -29.60 -11.27 -17.51
CA PRO A 88 -28.34 -12.01 -17.46
C PRO A 88 -27.13 -11.25 -17.99
N SER A 89 -27.34 -10.25 -18.87
CA SER A 89 -26.26 -9.42 -19.38
C SER A 89 -25.68 -8.50 -18.32
N MET A 90 -26.44 -8.19 -17.27
CA MET A 90 -26.03 -7.39 -16.12
C MET A 90 -25.62 -8.26 -14.93
N ALA A 91 -26.19 -9.48 -14.83
CA ALA A 91 -25.97 -10.38 -13.71
C ALA A 91 -24.59 -11.06 -13.75
N ILE A 92 -24.11 -11.45 -14.95
CA ILE A 92 -22.89 -12.26 -15.07
C ILE A 92 -21.64 -11.39 -14.93
N HIS A 93 -20.76 -11.79 -14.01
CA HIS A 93 -19.43 -11.19 -13.88
C HIS A 93 -18.58 -11.50 -15.14
N PRO A 94 -18.08 -10.48 -15.87
CA PRO A 94 -17.54 -10.70 -17.20
C PRO A 94 -16.20 -11.47 -17.23
N MET A 95 -15.45 -11.46 -16.14
CA MET A 95 -14.15 -12.13 -16.06
C MET A 95 -14.23 -13.55 -15.49
N TRP A 96 -15.11 -13.77 -14.49
CA TRP A 96 -15.15 -15.03 -13.75
C TRP A 96 -16.41 -15.88 -14.03
N GLY A 97 -17.42 -15.30 -14.68
CA GLY A 97 -18.68 -16.01 -14.97
C GLY A 97 -19.55 -16.27 -13.74
N THR A 98 -19.17 -15.75 -12.57
CA THR A 98 -19.99 -15.73 -11.34
C THR A 98 -21.18 -14.78 -11.51
N LEU A 99 -22.02 -14.63 -10.50
CA LEU A 99 -23.15 -13.70 -10.52
C LEU A 99 -22.87 -12.49 -9.62
N LEU A 100 -23.01 -11.29 -10.17
CA LEU A 100 -22.97 -10.04 -9.44
C LEU A 100 -24.23 -9.87 -8.60
N PHE A 101 -24.09 -9.36 -7.39
CA PHE A 101 -25.25 -8.97 -6.57
C PHE A 101 -26.03 -7.81 -7.22
N ASN A 102 -27.35 -7.88 -7.10
CA ASN A 102 -28.23 -6.78 -7.53
C ASN A 102 -28.31 -5.68 -6.44
N PHE A 103 -27.40 -4.74 -6.49
CA PHE A 103 -27.33 -3.63 -5.50
C PHE A 103 -28.53 -2.68 -5.56
N GLU A 104 -29.39 -2.74 -6.61
CA GLU A 104 -30.64 -1.99 -6.64
C GLU A 104 -31.72 -2.60 -5.72
N SER A 105 -31.60 -3.90 -5.38
CA SER A 105 -32.54 -4.59 -4.50
C SER A 105 -32.31 -4.20 -3.02
N PRO A 106 -33.30 -3.63 -2.32
CA PRO A 106 -33.18 -3.34 -0.89
C PRO A 106 -32.89 -4.59 -0.06
N MET A 107 -33.44 -5.74 -0.45
CA MET A 107 -33.23 -7.01 0.26
C MET A 107 -31.79 -7.48 0.13
N VAL A 108 -31.15 -7.30 -1.03
CA VAL A 108 -29.73 -7.64 -1.24
C VAL A 108 -28.86 -6.70 -0.41
N LYS A 109 -29.18 -5.39 -0.36
CA LYS A 109 -28.48 -4.44 0.51
C LYS A 109 -28.57 -4.87 1.98
N ASP A 110 -29.78 -5.20 2.45
CA ASP A 110 -29.98 -5.64 3.84
C ASP A 110 -29.23 -6.94 4.15
N PHE A 111 -29.21 -7.90 3.19
CA PHE A 111 -28.47 -9.14 3.31
C PHE A 111 -26.96 -8.90 3.47
N LEU A 112 -26.37 -8.05 2.64
CA LEU A 112 -24.93 -7.74 2.69
C LEU A 112 -24.56 -6.92 3.93
N LEU A 113 -25.37 -5.92 4.30
CA LEU A 113 -25.17 -5.15 5.54
C LEU A 113 -25.22 -6.06 6.77
N ALA A 114 -26.26 -6.90 6.88
CA ALA A 114 -26.40 -7.83 7.99
C ALA A 114 -25.24 -8.84 8.01
N ASN A 115 -24.75 -9.27 6.85
CA ASN A 115 -23.59 -10.17 6.76
C ASN A 115 -22.30 -9.51 7.28
N ALA A 116 -22.03 -8.27 6.91
CA ALA A 116 -20.88 -7.53 7.45
C ALA A 116 -20.95 -7.42 8.99
N PHE A 117 -22.11 -7.03 9.53
CA PHE A 117 -22.33 -6.98 10.98
C PHE A 117 -22.19 -8.35 11.65
N TYR A 118 -22.65 -9.43 11.01
CA TYR A 118 -22.52 -10.79 11.54
C TYR A 118 -21.06 -11.17 11.80
N TRP A 119 -20.15 -10.88 10.87
CA TRP A 119 -18.73 -11.17 11.05
C TRP A 119 -18.06 -10.23 12.07
N LEU A 120 -18.44 -8.96 12.10
CA LEU A 120 -17.87 -7.97 13.00
C LEU A 120 -18.38 -8.07 14.43
N GLU A 121 -19.69 -8.27 14.65
CA GLU A 121 -20.28 -8.33 15.99
C GLU A 121 -20.28 -9.73 16.59
N PHE A 122 -20.56 -10.78 15.80
CA PHE A 122 -20.72 -12.13 16.31
C PHE A 122 -19.38 -12.87 16.40
N TYR A 123 -18.48 -12.65 15.45
CA TYR A 123 -17.14 -13.23 15.47
C TYR A 123 -16.06 -12.26 15.95
N HIS A 124 -16.41 -11.02 16.21
CA HIS A 124 -15.50 -9.98 16.69
C HIS A 124 -14.30 -9.73 15.76
N ALA A 125 -14.50 -9.81 14.44
CA ALA A 125 -13.47 -9.36 13.51
C ALA A 125 -13.24 -7.83 13.67
N ASP A 126 -11.99 -7.39 13.55
CA ASP A 126 -11.61 -5.98 13.71
C ASP A 126 -11.71 -5.21 12.38
N GLY A 127 -11.86 -5.92 11.27
CA GLY A 127 -12.03 -5.31 9.96
C GLY A 127 -12.47 -6.27 8.88
N LEU A 128 -12.92 -5.68 7.77
CA LEU A 128 -13.25 -6.38 6.54
C LEU A 128 -12.41 -5.81 5.39
N ARG A 129 -11.77 -6.68 4.62
CA ARG A 129 -11.21 -6.32 3.33
C ARG A 129 -12.19 -6.76 2.24
N LEU A 130 -12.72 -5.78 1.52
CA LEU A 130 -13.67 -6.02 0.45
C LEU A 130 -12.90 -6.32 -0.84
N ASP A 131 -13.10 -7.52 -1.34
CA ASP A 131 -12.50 -7.97 -2.60
C ASP A 131 -13.33 -7.53 -3.79
N ASP A 132 -12.64 -7.21 -4.92
CA ASP A 132 -13.28 -6.90 -6.20
C ASP A 132 -14.28 -5.72 -6.14
N VAL A 133 -13.90 -4.65 -5.46
CA VAL A 133 -14.72 -3.43 -5.37
C VAL A 133 -14.88 -2.74 -6.73
N ASP A 134 -13.94 -2.95 -7.66
CA ASP A 134 -14.03 -2.48 -9.04
C ASP A 134 -15.33 -2.92 -9.72
N SER A 135 -15.68 -4.20 -9.64
CA SER A 135 -16.88 -4.75 -10.27
C SER A 135 -18.17 -4.25 -9.62
N MET A 136 -18.10 -3.79 -8.36
CA MET A 136 -19.21 -3.13 -7.69
C MET A 136 -19.40 -1.70 -8.19
N LEU A 137 -18.31 -0.94 -8.31
CA LEU A 137 -18.34 0.49 -8.58
C LEU A 137 -18.58 0.83 -10.05
N TYR A 138 -18.16 -0.04 -10.99
CA TYR A 138 -18.20 0.27 -12.41
C TYR A 138 -19.11 -0.67 -13.19
N LEU A 139 -20.15 -0.12 -13.81
CA LEU A 139 -21.10 -0.85 -14.67
C LEU A 139 -20.46 -1.44 -15.93
N ASP A 140 -19.36 -0.88 -16.38
CA ASP A 140 -18.58 -1.32 -17.55
C ASP A 140 -17.35 -2.17 -17.18
N PHE A 141 -17.16 -2.55 -15.91
CA PHE A 141 -16.03 -3.36 -15.47
C PHE A 141 -15.95 -4.66 -16.28
N GLY A 142 -14.79 -4.85 -16.94
CA GLY A 142 -14.52 -6.03 -17.77
C GLY A 142 -15.42 -6.19 -19.00
N ARG A 143 -16.27 -5.21 -19.33
CA ARG A 143 -17.23 -5.27 -20.42
C ARG A 143 -16.76 -4.46 -21.65
N GLU A 144 -17.11 -4.96 -22.83
CA GLU A 144 -16.89 -4.25 -24.10
C GLU A 144 -17.93 -3.15 -24.28
N TYR A 145 -17.58 -2.16 -25.12
CA TYR A 145 -18.53 -1.11 -25.50
C TYR A 145 -19.84 -1.68 -26.05
N GLY A 146 -20.98 -1.26 -25.48
CA GLY A 146 -22.32 -1.73 -25.82
C GLY A 146 -22.77 -2.98 -25.06
N GLN A 147 -21.95 -3.52 -24.15
CA GLN A 147 -22.31 -4.66 -23.30
C GLN A 147 -22.73 -4.25 -21.88
N TRP A 148 -22.85 -2.97 -21.63
CA TRP A 148 -23.29 -2.39 -20.36
C TRP A 148 -24.23 -1.21 -20.59
N ARG A 149 -24.97 -0.83 -19.56
CA ARG A 149 -25.90 0.30 -19.61
C ARG A 149 -25.41 1.42 -18.70
N PRO A 150 -25.35 2.66 -19.18
CA PRO A 150 -24.97 3.78 -18.32
C PRO A 150 -26.04 4.03 -17.25
N ASN A 151 -25.61 4.65 -16.16
CA ASN A 151 -26.51 5.13 -15.12
C ASN A 151 -27.40 6.30 -15.60
N ILE A 152 -28.25 6.81 -14.73
CA ILE A 152 -29.21 7.92 -15.05
C ILE A 152 -28.52 9.21 -15.49
N TYR A 153 -27.22 9.39 -15.23
CA TYR A 153 -26.42 10.53 -15.64
C TYR A 153 -25.63 10.27 -16.95
N GLY A 154 -25.72 9.07 -17.48
CA GLY A 154 -25.00 8.67 -18.70
C GLY A 154 -23.55 8.26 -18.47
N THR A 155 -23.17 7.99 -17.23
CA THR A 155 -21.82 7.58 -16.81
C THR A 155 -21.79 6.10 -16.43
N ASN A 156 -20.61 5.56 -16.07
CA ASN A 156 -20.37 4.16 -15.78
C ASN A 156 -20.37 3.81 -14.29
N GLU A 157 -20.57 4.76 -13.39
CA GLU A 157 -20.64 4.48 -11.96
C GLU A 157 -21.93 3.71 -11.61
N ASN A 158 -21.81 2.68 -10.79
CA ASN A 158 -22.93 1.96 -10.20
C ASN A 158 -23.40 2.68 -8.94
N LEU A 159 -24.35 3.60 -9.12
CA LEU A 159 -24.84 4.45 -8.03
C LEU A 159 -25.44 3.66 -6.85
N ALA A 160 -26.05 2.51 -7.11
CA ALA A 160 -26.65 1.68 -6.08
C ALA A 160 -25.59 1.00 -5.20
N ALA A 161 -24.47 0.58 -5.79
CA ALA A 161 -23.34 0.03 -5.04
C ALA A 161 -22.60 1.13 -4.25
N VAL A 162 -22.40 2.31 -4.85
CA VAL A 162 -21.82 3.47 -4.16
C VAL A 162 -22.64 3.83 -2.92
N GLU A 163 -23.98 3.87 -3.05
CA GLU A 163 -24.87 4.13 -1.92
C GLU A 163 -24.75 3.05 -0.83
N LEU A 164 -24.71 1.77 -1.20
CA LEU A 164 -24.53 0.66 -0.26
C LEU A 164 -23.22 0.80 0.52
N LEU A 165 -22.10 1.07 -0.17
CA LEU A 165 -20.78 1.18 0.45
C LEU A 165 -20.68 2.40 1.38
N LYS A 166 -21.22 3.56 0.97
CA LYS A 166 -21.33 4.74 1.84
C LYS A 166 -22.17 4.45 3.08
N HIS A 167 -23.30 3.75 2.91
CA HIS A 167 -24.17 3.38 4.01
C HIS A 167 -23.49 2.40 4.96
N LEU A 168 -22.81 1.36 4.44
CA LEU A 168 -22.04 0.40 5.23
C LEU A 168 -21.01 1.13 6.11
N ASN A 169 -20.15 1.94 5.50
CA ASN A 169 -19.08 2.64 6.20
C ASN A 169 -19.63 3.64 7.25
N SER A 170 -20.70 4.37 6.91
CA SER A 170 -21.36 5.28 7.86
C SER A 170 -21.95 4.56 9.08
N ILE A 171 -22.57 3.41 8.87
CA ILE A 171 -23.17 2.63 9.96
C ILE A 171 -22.09 2.01 10.84
N LEU A 172 -21.02 1.46 10.23
CA LEU A 172 -19.89 0.89 10.97
C LEU A 172 -19.20 1.95 11.83
N ALA A 173 -18.92 3.12 11.27
CA ALA A 173 -18.32 4.23 12.02
C ALA A 173 -19.15 4.64 13.26
N LYS A 174 -20.48 4.53 13.18
CA LYS A 174 -21.39 4.90 14.29
C LYS A 174 -21.60 3.79 15.30
N LYS A 175 -21.72 2.53 14.85
CA LYS A 175 -22.12 1.41 15.72
C LYS A 175 -20.94 0.58 16.20
N LEU A 176 -19.91 0.47 15.42
CA LEU A 176 -18.70 -0.30 15.69
C LEU A 176 -17.45 0.58 15.49
N PRO A 177 -17.30 1.66 16.28
CA PRO A 177 -16.16 2.55 16.12
C PRO A 177 -14.84 1.80 16.34
N GLY A 178 -13.88 1.99 15.43
CA GLY A 178 -12.61 1.29 15.43
C GLY A 178 -12.53 0.11 14.46
N THR A 179 -13.66 -0.33 13.88
CA THR A 179 -13.66 -1.32 12.79
C THR A 179 -13.04 -0.72 11.54
N MET A 180 -12.18 -1.48 10.89
CA MET A 180 -11.53 -1.11 9.64
C MET A 180 -12.28 -1.68 8.45
N THR A 181 -12.42 -0.88 7.39
CA THR A 181 -12.84 -1.36 6.07
C THR A 181 -11.77 -1.03 5.05
N ILE A 182 -11.39 -2.02 4.24
CA ILE A 182 -10.31 -1.92 3.25
C ILE A 182 -10.90 -2.25 1.88
N ALA A 183 -10.82 -1.33 0.92
CA ALA A 183 -11.27 -1.57 -0.44
C ALA A 183 -10.14 -2.09 -1.32
N GLN A 184 -10.32 -3.23 -1.97
CA GLN A 184 -9.49 -3.59 -3.11
C GLN A 184 -10.15 -3.05 -4.38
N GLU A 185 -9.55 -1.97 -4.89
CA GLU A 185 -9.96 -1.30 -6.12
C GLU A 185 -8.69 -0.88 -6.86
N ASP A 186 -8.43 -1.47 -8.03
CA ASP A 186 -7.21 -1.27 -8.82
C ASP A 186 -7.40 -0.24 -9.94
N GLY A 187 -8.62 0.28 -10.07
CA GLY A 187 -8.99 1.27 -11.06
C GLY A 187 -8.63 2.71 -10.65
N LEU A 188 -9.40 3.64 -11.17
CA LEU A 188 -9.16 5.08 -11.04
C LEU A 188 -10.19 5.78 -10.15
N TRP A 189 -10.94 5.05 -9.34
CA TRP A 189 -11.87 5.70 -8.42
C TRP A 189 -11.08 6.54 -7.42
N SER A 190 -11.42 7.80 -7.36
CA SER A 190 -10.89 8.75 -6.37
C SER A 190 -11.85 8.84 -5.19
N GLU A 191 -11.30 9.20 -4.00
CA GLU A 191 -12.14 9.49 -2.83
C GLU A 191 -12.83 8.23 -2.27
N LEU A 192 -12.12 7.06 -2.30
CA LEU A 192 -12.56 5.84 -1.61
C LEU A 192 -12.43 5.98 -0.10
N THR A 193 -11.31 6.54 0.35
CA THR A 193 -11.02 6.73 1.78
C THR A 193 -11.42 8.13 2.23
N GLY A 194 -11.53 8.32 3.54
CA GLY A 194 -11.97 9.60 4.10
C GLY A 194 -13.44 9.60 4.52
N SER A 195 -13.94 10.75 4.98
CA SER A 195 -15.28 10.84 5.54
C SER A 195 -16.38 10.78 4.49
N VAL A 196 -17.45 10.03 4.77
CA VAL A 196 -18.68 10.07 3.95
C VAL A 196 -19.33 11.45 3.96
N GLU A 197 -19.11 12.24 5.02
CA GLU A 197 -19.62 13.62 5.14
C GLU A 197 -18.97 14.57 4.13
N ASP A 198 -17.75 14.24 3.68
CA ASP A 198 -17.02 14.97 2.63
C ASP A 198 -17.23 14.36 1.22
N ASP A 199 -18.28 13.55 1.07
CA ASP A 199 -18.71 12.85 -0.15
C ASP A 199 -17.83 11.68 -0.58
N ASN A 200 -16.85 11.26 0.22
CA ASN A 200 -16.08 10.04 0.00
C ASN A 200 -16.93 8.78 0.25
N ILE A 201 -16.42 7.60 -0.15
CA ILE A 201 -17.12 6.32 0.11
C ILE A 201 -16.98 5.90 1.58
N GLY A 202 -15.93 6.33 2.27
CA GLY A 202 -15.79 6.14 3.71
C GLY A 202 -14.97 4.93 4.13
N PHE A 203 -14.24 4.28 3.22
CA PHE A 203 -13.31 3.23 3.58
C PHE A 203 -12.19 3.76 4.49
N SER A 204 -11.73 2.93 5.41
CA SER A 204 -10.55 3.25 6.23
C SER A 204 -9.29 3.29 5.39
N TYR A 205 -9.16 2.31 4.47
CA TYR A 205 -7.99 2.14 3.62
C TYR A 205 -8.36 1.66 2.21
N LYS A 206 -7.43 1.92 1.27
CA LYS A 206 -7.42 1.36 -0.09
C LYS A 206 -6.22 0.41 -0.25
N TRP A 207 -6.45 -0.80 -0.74
CA TRP A 207 -5.40 -1.75 -1.08
C TRP A 207 -4.66 -1.31 -2.32
N ASN A 208 -3.32 -1.25 -2.29
CA ASN A 208 -2.51 -0.65 -3.36
C ASN A 208 -1.73 -1.69 -4.15
N ASN A 209 -2.40 -2.46 -5.00
CA ASN A 209 -1.76 -3.41 -5.91
C ASN A 209 -0.84 -2.72 -6.93
N ASN A 210 -1.13 -1.48 -7.32
CA ASN A 210 -0.31 -0.73 -8.27
C ASN A 210 1.09 -0.47 -7.72
N TRP A 211 1.19 -0.08 -6.44
CA TRP A 211 2.49 0.06 -5.76
C TRP A 211 3.24 -1.26 -5.70
N ALA A 212 2.57 -2.35 -5.35
CA ALA A 212 3.17 -3.67 -5.28
C ALA A 212 3.67 -4.11 -6.67
N GLY A 213 2.87 -3.92 -7.72
CA GLY A 213 3.20 -4.25 -9.10
C GLY A 213 4.44 -3.49 -9.62
N ASP A 214 4.49 -2.18 -9.40
CA ASP A 214 5.62 -1.32 -9.79
C ASP A 214 6.89 -1.75 -9.04
N PHE A 215 6.78 -1.96 -7.73
CA PHE A 215 7.91 -2.36 -6.91
C PHE A 215 8.43 -3.76 -7.25
N LEU A 216 7.55 -4.74 -7.47
CA LEU A 216 7.92 -6.08 -7.91
C LEU A 216 8.55 -6.08 -9.31
N ASN A 217 8.04 -5.26 -10.23
CA ASN A 217 8.64 -5.10 -11.54
C ASN A 217 10.06 -4.52 -11.45
N TYR A 218 10.26 -3.49 -10.59
CA TYR A 218 11.59 -2.96 -10.31
C TYR A 218 12.53 -4.03 -9.74
N LEU A 219 12.10 -4.77 -8.72
CA LEU A 219 12.91 -5.80 -8.05
C LEU A 219 13.24 -6.99 -8.98
N SER A 220 12.37 -7.31 -9.93
CA SER A 220 12.58 -8.39 -10.90
C SER A 220 13.71 -8.12 -11.91
N LYS A 221 14.13 -6.85 -12.07
CA LYS A 221 15.24 -6.48 -12.94
C LYS A 221 16.59 -6.82 -12.31
N ASP A 222 17.56 -7.18 -13.14
CA ASP A 222 18.95 -7.26 -12.69
C ASP A 222 19.35 -5.92 -12.04
N PRO A 223 20.07 -5.93 -10.90
CA PRO A 223 20.47 -4.69 -10.21
C PRO A 223 21.16 -3.65 -11.11
N ILE A 224 21.86 -4.09 -12.16
CA ILE A 224 22.51 -3.20 -13.13
C ILE A 224 21.50 -2.48 -14.04
N GLU A 225 20.33 -3.11 -14.30
CA GLU A 225 19.29 -2.57 -15.17
C GLU A 225 18.29 -1.66 -14.42
N ARG A 226 18.28 -1.72 -13.10
CA ARG A 226 17.33 -0.97 -12.26
C ARG A 226 17.43 0.54 -12.44
N GLN A 227 18.59 1.06 -12.84
CA GLN A 227 18.76 2.48 -13.18
C GLN A 227 17.79 2.98 -14.27
N TYR A 228 17.33 2.10 -15.16
CA TYR A 228 16.43 2.46 -16.26
C TYR A 228 14.95 2.44 -15.89
N VAL A 229 14.63 1.94 -14.69
CA VAL A 229 13.26 1.84 -14.15
C VAL A 229 13.19 2.39 -12.73
N HIS A 230 14.09 3.27 -12.37
CA HIS A 230 14.19 3.85 -11.02
C HIS A 230 12.93 4.66 -10.62
N ASP A 231 12.24 5.19 -11.59
CA ASP A 231 10.96 5.88 -11.40
C ASP A 231 9.88 5.00 -10.77
N GLN A 232 9.90 3.68 -10.99
CA GLN A 232 8.98 2.74 -10.34
C GLN A 232 9.08 2.71 -8.80
N LEU A 233 10.22 3.14 -8.24
CA LEU A 233 10.36 3.33 -6.79
C LEU A 233 9.79 4.66 -6.30
N THR A 234 9.73 5.66 -7.16
CA THR A 234 9.52 7.06 -6.74
C THR A 234 8.17 7.60 -7.17
N LEU A 235 7.56 7.04 -8.22
CA LEU A 235 6.25 7.45 -8.74
C LEU A 235 5.13 7.35 -7.72
N SER A 236 5.19 6.36 -6.82
CA SER A 236 4.20 6.19 -5.75
C SER A 236 4.01 7.44 -4.90
N MET A 237 5.08 8.22 -4.68
CA MET A 237 5.02 9.44 -3.88
C MET A 237 4.19 10.57 -4.53
N LEU A 238 3.87 10.47 -5.82
CA LEU A 238 2.99 11.44 -6.49
C LEU A 238 1.52 11.27 -6.09
N TYR A 239 1.13 10.08 -5.63
CA TYR A 239 -0.25 9.75 -5.28
C TYR A 239 -0.43 9.23 -3.86
N THR A 240 0.66 8.98 -3.13
CA THR A 240 0.65 8.31 -1.80
C THR A 240 -0.27 8.97 -0.77
N TYR A 241 -0.53 10.29 -0.90
CA TYR A 241 -1.39 11.04 0.00
C TYR A 241 -2.78 11.36 -0.60
N CYS A 242 -3.14 10.73 -1.72
CA CYS A 242 -4.48 10.87 -2.29
C CYS A 242 -5.50 10.00 -1.58
N GLU A 243 -5.06 8.88 -1.01
CA GLU A 243 -5.85 7.89 -0.27
C GLU A 243 -5.05 7.38 0.93
N HIS A 244 -5.73 6.74 1.87
CA HIS A 244 -5.08 5.98 2.93
C HIS A 244 -4.75 4.58 2.40
N PHE A 245 -3.51 4.35 1.98
CA PHE A 245 -3.14 3.10 1.35
C PHE A 245 -2.69 2.01 2.33
N VAL A 246 -3.03 0.76 2.01
CA VAL A 246 -2.32 -0.44 2.48
C VAL A 246 -1.38 -0.88 1.38
N LEU A 247 -0.10 -1.06 1.70
CA LEU A 247 0.93 -1.53 0.80
C LEU A 247 1.15 -3.03 0.98
N PRO A 248 0.62 -3.88 0.08
CA PRO A 248 0.83 -5.32 0.16
C PRO A 248 2.17 -5.70 -0.48
N LEU A 249 2.88 -6.64 0.13
CA LEU A 249 4.09 -7.22 -0.46
C LEU A 249 4.30 -8.66 0.00
N GLY A 250 4.42 -9.57 -0.96
CA GLY A 250 4.72 -10.96 -0.67
C GLY A 250 4.40 -11.93 -1.81
N SER A 251 4.19 -13.19 -1.47
CA SER A 251 3.93 -14.26 -2.44
C SER A 251 2.59 -14.11 -3.17
N ARG A 252 1.60 -13.47 -2.54
CA ARG A 252 0.27 -13.24 -3.13
C ARG A 252 0.34 -12.30 -4.33
N GLU A 253 1.06 -11.19 -4.19
CA GLU A 253 1.19 -10.14 -5.21
C GLU A 253 2.01 -10.58 -6.43
N THR A 254 2.68 -11.74 -6.35
CA THR A 254 3.47 -12.27 -7.49
C THR A 254 2.62 -12.81 -8.63
N GLY A 255 1.33 -13.03 -8.43
CA GLY A 255 0.36 -13.35 -9.50
C GLY A 255 0.35 -14.79 -10.03
N ASP A 256 1.37 -15.59 -9.78
CA ASP A 256 1.53 -16.96 -10.33
C ASP A 256 1.76 -18.01 -9.25
N GLN A 257 1.34 -17.80 -8.01
CA GLN A 257 1.57 -18.69 -6.86
C GLN A 257 3.06 -19.06 -6.64
N LYS A 258 3.97 -18.36 -7.30
CA LYS A 258 5.39 -18.52 -7.05
C LYS A 258 5.80 -17.73 -5.82
N SER A 259 6.78 -18.24 -5.08
CA SER A 259 7.33 -17.52 -3.95
C SER A 259 7.89 -16.16 -4.39
N PHE A 260 7.84 -15.17 -3.51
CA PHE A 260 8.45 -13.86 -3.76
C PHE A 260 9.91 -14.00 -4.19
N MET A 261 10.65 -14.92 -3.56
CA MET A 261 12.04 -15.24 -3.87
C MET A 261 12.24 -15.69 -5.33
N ALA A 262 11.26 -16.39 -5.93
CA ALA A 262 11.37 -16.90 -7.31
C ALA A 262 11.34 -15.79 -8.36
N LYS A 263 10.81 -14.61 -8.04
CA LYS A 263 10.76 -13.44 -8.94
C LYS A 263 12.05 -12.63 -8.95
N LEU A 264 12.93 -12.82 -7.96
CA LEU A 264 14.13 -12.02 -7.78
C LEU A 264 15.32 -12.58 -8.57
N PRO A 265 16.18 -11.74 -9.19
CA PRO A 265 17.40 -12.13 -9.85
C PRO A 265 18.53 -12.45 -8.85
N GLY A 266 19.54 -13.16 -9.32
CA GLY A 266 20.75 -13.47 -8.58
C GLY A 266 20.74 -14.84 -7.90
N ASP A 267 21.78 -15.11 -7.13
CA ASP A 267 21.91 -16.30 -6.31
C ASP A 267 21.02 -16.22 -5.04
N GLU A 268 20.97 -17.30 -4.26
CA GLU A 268 20.12 -17.40 -3.08
C GLU A 268 20.43 -16.33 -2.02
N LEU A 269 21.71 -16.03 -1.77
CA LEU A 269 22.13 -15.01 -0.81
C LEU A 269 21.71 -13.61 -1.25
N GLN A 270 21.87 -13.32 -2.56
CA GLN A 270 21.42 -12.07 -3.15
C GLN A 270 19.91 -11.91 -3.09
N LYS A 271 19.15 -12.97 -3.37
CA LYS A 271 17.69 -12.97 -3.26
C LYS A 271 17.22 -12.71 -1.83
N LEU A 272 17.81 -13.38 -0.84
CA LEU A 272 17.49 -13.15 0.58
C LEU A 272 17.84 -11.70 1.00
N SER A 273 18.94 -11.13 0.50
CA SER A 273 19.29 -9.73 0.76
C SER A 273 18.26 -8.79 0.14
N GLN A 274 17.80 -9.07 -1.09
CA GLN A 274 16.75 -8.29 -1.76
C GLN A 274 15.41 -8.37 -1.02
N ILE A 275 15.00 -9.54 -0.51
CA ILE A 275 13.79 -9.70 0.30
C ILE A 275 13.88 -8.83 1.56
N ARG A 276 15.01 -8.88 2.28
CA ARG A 276 15.21 -8.02 3.45
C ARG A 276 15.18 -6.54 3.10
N ALA A 277 15.80 -6.14 1.98
CA ALA A 277 15.77 -4.75 1.51
C ALA A 277 14.35 -4.33 1.11
N ALA A 278 13.60 -5.19 0.44
CA ALA A 278 12.24 -4.93 -0.01
C ALA A 278 11.28 -4.72 1.16
N TYR A 279 11.25 -5.62 2.12
CA TYR A 279 10.42 -5.45 3.32
C TYR A 279 10.84 -4.24 4.15
N SER A 280 12.15 -3.95 4.25
CA SER A 280 12.62 -2.75 4.94
C SER A 280 12.15 -1.47 4.24
N TYR A 281 12.22 -1.41 2.91
CA TYR A 281 11.72 -0.26 2.14
C TYR A 281 10.21 -0.09 2.30
N MET A 282 9.43 -1.17 2.19
CA MET A 282 7.99 -1.14 2.43
C MET A 282 7.66 -0.55 3.81
N MET A 283 8.36 -1.00 4.88
CA MET A 283 8.12 -0.49 6.24
C MET A 283 8.46 0.99 6.41
N LEU A 284 9.37 1.52 5.59
CA LEU A 284 9.79 2.92 5.63
C LEU A 284 8.98 3.84 4.70
N HIS A 285 8.29 3.29 3.70
CA HIS A 285 7.42 4.03 2.80
C HIS A 285 6.14 4.50 3.55
N PRO A 286 5.54 5.66 3.26
CA PRO A 286 4.23 6.02 3.81
C PRO A 286 3.12 5.04 3.44
N GLY A 287 2.10 4.90 4.29
CA GLY A 287 0.95 3.98 4.17
C GLY A 287 1.02 2.80 5.14
N CYS A 288 -0.08 2.11 5.40
CA CYS A 288 -0.12 0.88 6.19
C CYS A 288 0.57 -0.27 5.47
N LYS A 289 0.95 -1.30 6.19
CA LYS A 289 1.76 -2.41 5.66
C LYS A 289 1.02 -3.74 5.76
N MET A 290 1.04 -4.51 4.66
CA MET A 290 0.60 -5.89 4.64
C MET A 290 1.73 -6.78 4.11
N MET A 291 2.28 -7.61 4.98
CA MET A 291 3.39 -8.51 4.65
C MET A 291 2.88 -9.94 4.50
N ALA A 292 3.12 -10.55 3.36
CA ALA A 292 2.80 -11.96 3.09
C ALA A 292 4.08 -12.74 2.77
N PRO A 293 4.89 -13.09 3.79
CA PRO A 293 6.15 -13.80 3.56
C PRO A 293 5.90 -15.23 3.08
N ASP A 294 6.91 -15.82 2.43
CA ASP A 294 6.88 -17.22 2.03
C ASP A 294 6.62 -18.14 3.25
N LYS A 295 5.95 -19.28 3.02
CA LYS A 295 5.45 -20.17 4.09
C LYS A 295 6.54 -20.70 5.01
N GLU A 296 7.76 -20.95 4.48
CA GLU A 296 8.88 -21.47 5.25
C GLU A 296 9.95 -20.41 5.41
N LEU A 297 10.09 -19.88 6.62
CA LEU A 297 11.11 -18.90 6.96
C LEU A 297 12.24 -19.55 7.76
N THR A 298 13.49 -19.21 7.42
CA THR A 298 14.65 -19.54 8.26
C THR A 298 14.60 -18.76 9.58
N ASP A 299 15.36 -19.20 10.57
CA ASP A 299 15.38 -18.51 11.87
C ASP A 299 15.98 -17.10 11.76
N GLU A 300 16.93 -16.89 10.84
CA GLU A 300 17.49 -15.58 10.53
C GLU A 300 16.42 -14.65 9.93
N MET A 301 15.57 -15.15 9.03
CA MET A 301 14.49 -14.37 8.44
C MET A 301 13.38 -14.09 9.46
N LYS A 302 13.05 -15.03 10.34
CA LYS A 302 12.10 -14.79 11.46
C LYS A 302 12.63 -13.69 12.37
N ARG A 303 13.91 -13.71 12.70
CA ARG A 303 14.54 -12.66 13.51
C ARG A 303 14.52 -11.31 12.81
N PHE A 304 14.81 -11.29 11.51
CA PHE A 304 14.72 -10.07 10.69
C PHE A 304 13.30 -9.48 10.74
N ILE A 305 12.26 -10.28 10.51
CA ILE A 305 10.87 -9.83 10.53
C ILE A 305 10.48 -9.34 11.93
N HIS A 306 10.86 -10.06 12.98
CA HIS A 306 10.64 -9.63 14.35
C HIS A 306 11.21 -8.22 14.61
N ASP A 307 12.49 -8.02 14.33
CA ASP A 307 13.18 -6.77 14.63
C ASP A 307 12.69 -5.62 13.72
N LEU A 308 12.29 -5.93 12.46
CA LEU A 308 11.69 -4.97 11.54
C LEU A 308 10.32 -4.50 12.03
N ASN A 309 9.45 -5.41 12.44
CA ASN A 309 8.14 -5.09 13.00
C ASN A 309 8.26 -4.34 14.32
N GLU A 310 9.19 -4.74 15.20
CA GLU A 310 9.49 -4.02 16.45
C GLU A 310 9.93 -2.58 16.16
N MET A 311 10.80 -2.37 15.18
CA MET A 311 11.21 -1.03 14.74
C MET A 311 10.00 -0.24 14.23
N TYR A 312 9.17 -0.83 13.37
CA TYR A 312 8.01 -0.16 12.79
C TYR A 312 7.04 0.33 13.87
N VAL A 313 6.68 -0.52 14.82
CA VAL A 313 5.74 -0.18 15.90
C VAL A 313 6.34 0.80 16.90
N SER A 314 7.66 0.73 17.16
CA SER A 314 8.31 1.56 18.17
C SER A 314 8.74 2.97 17.70
N GLN A 315 8.73 3.23 16.38
CA GLN A 315 9.19 4.50 15.83
C GLN A 315 8.01 5.41 15.43
N PRO A 316 7.72 6.49 16.18
CA PRO A 316 6.60 7.39 15.89
C PRO A 316 6.61 7.98 14.47
N ALA A 317 7.80 8.22 13.92
CA ALA A 317 7.96 8.74 12.55
C ALA A 317 7.41 7.82 11.45
N LEU A 318 7.16 6.54 11.75
CA LEU A 318 6.64 5.58 10.77
C LEU A 318 5.10 5.46 10.79
N SER A 319 4.42 6.13 11.74
CA SER A 319 2.97 6.01 11.90
C SER A 319 2.23 7.33 12.14
N LEU A 320 2.75 8.25 12.96
CA LEU A 320 1.99 9.43 13.40
C LEU A 320 1.63 10.40 12.28
N MET A 321 2.52 10.55 11.29
CA MET A 321 2.31 11.44 10.13
C MET A 321 2.35 10.63 8.82
N ASP A 322 1.80 9.42 8.83
CA ASP A 322 1.90 8.52 7.69
C ASP A 322 1.01 8.95 6.51
N ASN A 323 -0.09 9.65 6.81
CA ASN A 323 -1.00 10.20 5.80
C ASN A 323 -0.79 11.72 5.57
N ASP A 324 0.32 12.30 6.09
CA ASP A 324 0.66 13.70 5.92
C ASP A 324 1.98 13.83 5.13
N TYR A 325 1.97 14.65 4.07
CA TYR A 325 3.15 14.90 3.25
C TYR A 325 4.32 15.50 4.04
N GLU A 326 4.08 16.18 5.19
CA GLU A 326 5.12 16.68 6.07
C GLU A 326 5.86 15.57 6.82
N GLY A 327 5.28 14.37 6.93
CA GLY A 327 5.90 13.18 7.52
C GLY A 327 7.02 12.55 6.68
N PHE A 328 7.19 12.99 5.42
CA PHE A 328 8.19 12.45 4.49
C PHE A 328 8.98 13.56 3.80
N GLU A 329 10.27 13.31 3.55
CA GLU A 329 11.10 14.24 2.80
C GLU A 329 12.23 13.54 2.07
N TRP A 330 12.34 13.74 0.77
CA TRP A 330 13.46 13.24 -0.02
C TRP A 330 14.78 13.96 0.33
N ILE A 331 15.87 13.19 0.42
CA ILE A 331 17.25 13.70 0.44
C ILE A 331 17.90 13.41 -0.92
N GLN A 332 17.86 12.16 -1.37
CA GLN A 332 18.41 11.74 -2.65
C GLN A 332 17.36 10.93 -3.39
N LEU A 333 16.73 11.55 -4.37
CA LEU A 333 15.69 10.96 -5.22
C LEU A 333 16.27 10.47 -6.55
N MET A 334 17.21 11.21 -7.15
CA MET A 334 17.67 11.06 -8.53
C MET A 334 19.01 10.32 -8.63
N LYS A 335 19.35 9.47 -7.67
CA LYS A 335 20.59 8.65 -7.70
C LYS A 335 20.37 7.33 -8.42
N TYR A 336 19.79 7.40 -9.62
CA TYR A 336 19.42 6.22 -10.41
C TYR A 336 20.64 5.38 -10.86
N GLU A 337 21.78 6.00 -11.21
CA GLU A 337 23.01 5.28 -11.59
C GLU A 337 23.59 4.47 -10.41
N GLU A 338 23.42 4.98 -9.18
CA GLU A 338 23.87 4.33 -7.96
C GLU A 338 22.84 3.37 -7.39
N ASN A 339 21.59 3.42 -7.86
CA ASN A 339 20.43 2.70 -7.30
C ASN A 339 20.25 2.92 -5.78
N VAL A 340 20.51 4.14 -5.31
CA VAL A 340 20.36 4.53 -3.91
C VAL A 340 19.23 5.54 -3.75
N LEU A 341 18.36 5.29 -2.76
CA LEU A 341 17.37 6.25 -2.28
C LEU A 341 17.71 6.67 -0.85
N THR A 342 17.57 7.96 -0.58
CA THR A 342 17.73 8.49 0.78
C THR A 342 16.58 9.45 1.09
N PHE A 343 15.90 9.24 2.21
CA PHE A 343 14.76 10.05 2.62
C PHE A 343 14.62 10.11 4.15
N LEU A 344 13.81 11.02 4.60
CA LEU A 344 13.46 11.19 6.01
C LEU A 344 12.04 10.73 6.26
N ARG A 345 11.81 10.12 7.42
CA ARG A 345 10.51 9.99 8.04
C ARG A 345 10.52 10.88 9.30
N LYS A 346 9.46 11.67 9.45
CA LYS A 346 9.45 12.76 10.45
C LYS A 346 8.13 12.77 11.22
N THR A 347 8.20 13.38 12.40
CA THR A 347 7.05 13.92 13.12
C THR A 347 7.29 15.42 13.35
N GLU A 348 6.37 16.08 14.05
CA GLU A 348 6.60 17.47 14.52
C GLU A 348 7.81 17.59 15.45
N ASN A 349 8.21 16.50 16.11
CA ASN A 349 9.36 16.45 16.99
C ASN A 349 10.65 16.07 16.21
N PRO A 350 11.61 16.99 16.02
CA PRO A 350 12.85 16.69 15.29
C PRO A 350 13.70 15.54 15.88
N GLU A 351 13.52 15.21 17.16
CA GLU A 351 14.26 14.09 17.81
C GLU A 351 13.73 12.72 17.37
N GLU A 352 12.52 12.66 16.79
CA GLU A 352 11.91 11.46 16.25
C GLU A 352 12.22 11.25 14.75
N THR A 353 12.99 12.14 14.14
CA THR A 353 13.37 12.04 12.73
C THR A 353 14.20 10.78 12.47
N LEU A 354 13.82 10.03 11.46
CA LEU A 354 14.57 8.90 10.93
C LEU A 354 15.17 9.25 9.56
N LEU A 355 16.41 8.84 9.34
CA LEU A 355 17.06 8.88 8.04
C LEU A 355 17.09 7.45 7.49
N ALA A 356 16.41 7.22 6.39
CA ALA A 356 16.37 5.95 5.67
C ALA A 356 17.29 5.99 4.46
N VAL A 357 18.10 4.95 4.28
CA VAL A 357 19.02 4.80 3.15
C VAL A 357 18.85 3.42 2.57
N CYS A 358 18.35 3.34 1.33
CA CYS A 358 18.08 2.11 0.61
C CYS A 358 19.08 1.97 -0.55
N ASN A 359 19.91 0.96 -0.52
CA ASN A 359 20.82 0.60 -1.60
C ASN A 359 20.31 -0.64 -2.33
N PHE A 360 19.77 -0.45 -3.51
CA PHE A 360 19.29 -1.54 -4.37
C PHE A 360 20.32 -2.02 -5.41
N ALA A 361 21.54 -1.47 -5.37
CA ALA A 361 22.66 -1.98 -6.17
C ALA A 361 23.30 -3.21 -5.52
N ALA A 362 23.87 -4.09 -6.33
CA ALA A 362 24.62 -5.26 -5.86
C ALA A 362 26.05 -4.89 -5.40
N VAL A 363 26.34 -3.62 -5.14
CA VAL A 363 27.65 -3.10 -4.73
C VAL A 363 27.53 -2.41 -3.38
N PRO A 364 28.36 -2.75 -2.39
CA PRO A 364 28.42 -2.04 -1.11
C PRO A 364 29.21 -0.75 -1.26
N TYR A 365 28.90 0.24 -0.42
CA TYR A 365 29.65 1.49 -0.32
C TYR A 365 30.33 1.60 1.05
N GLU A 366 31.65 1.75 1.09
CA GLU A 366 32.41 1.92 2.33
C GLU A 366 32.32 3.34 2.90
N ASN A 367 32.12 4.34 2.05
CA ASN A 367 32.08 5.75 2.42
C ASN A 367 31.07 6.52 1.57
N TYR A 368 29.79 6.23 1.76
CA TYR A 368 28.70 6.93 1.08
C TYR A 368 28.37 8.21 1.83
N GLN A 369 28.54 9.36 1.18
CA GLN A 369 28.23 10.69 1.75
C GLN A 369 26.84 11.10 1.32
N MET A 370 26.07 11.64 2.26
CA MET A 370 24.72 12.15 2.04
C MET A 370 24.45 13.40 2.87
N GLY A 371 23.56 14.26 2.35
CA GLY A 371 23.06 15.42 3.08
C GLY A 371 22.16 15.01 4.24
N VAL A 372 22.12 15.84 5.28
CA VAL A 372 21.27 15.60 6.47
C VAL A 372 20.54 16.87 6.91
N PRO A 373 19.36 16.75 7.58
CA PRO A 373 18.46 17.88 7.80
C PRO A 373 19.00 18.92 8.77
N PHE A 374 19.81 18.52 9.75
CA PHE A 374 20.30 19.42 10.81
C PHE A 374 21.66 18.98 11.35
N TYR A 375 22.35 19.91 12.04
CA TYR A 375 23.53 19.55 12.80
C TYR A 375 23.16 18.63 13.96
N GLY A 376 23.80 17.45 14.05
CA GLY A 376 23.46 16.49 15.07
C GLY A 376 24.26 15.19 15.00
N LYS A 377 23.76 14.20 15.75
CA LYS A 377 24.28 12.83 15.77
C LYS A 377 23.33 11.91 15.07
N TYR A 378 23.87 10.98 14.28
CA TYR A 378 23.18 9.99 13.49
C TYR A 378 23.63 8.60 13.92
N LYS A 379 22.72 7.81 14.47
CA LYS A 379 22.99 6.46 15.01
C LYS A 379 22.17 5.43 14.25
N GLU A 380 22.84 4.43 13.69
CA GLU A 380 22.14 3.29 13.09
C GLU A 380 21.30 2.55 14.14
N ILE A 381 19.99 2.44 13.89
CA ILE A 381 19.05 1.70 14.75
C ILE A 381 18.63 0.38 14.12
N PHE A 382 18.60 0.33 12.79
CA PHE A 382 18.26 -0.87 12.03
C PHE A 382 19.16 -0.98 10.78
N ASN A 383 19.46 -2.23 10.38
CA ASN A 383 20.21 -2.50 9.15
C ASN A 383 19.88 -3.91 8.68
N SER A 384 19.36 -4.05 7.46
CA SER A 384 18.91 -5.31 6.89
C SER A 384 20.04 -6.32 6.61
N ASP A 385 21.32 -5.87 6.66
CA ASP A 385 22.50 -6.69 6.41
C ASP A 385 23.20 -7.18 7.68
N ARG A 386 22.54 -7.10 8.84
CA ARG A 386 23.11 -7.66 10.08
C ARG A 386 23.34 -9.17 9.93
N LYS A 387 24.41 -9.67 10.56
CA LYS A 387 24.76 -11.10 10.54
C LYS A 387 23.67 -11.98 11.14
N GLU A 388 22.95 -11.45 12.14
CA GLU A 388 21.84 -12.13 12.81
C GLU A 388 20.65 -12.40 11.87
N TYR A 389 20.60 -11.71 10.73
CA TYR A 389 19.60 -11.87 9.68
C TYR A 389 20.14 -12.66 8.46
N GLY A 390 21.34 -13.26 8.58
CA GLY A 390 22.04 -13.90 7.47
C GLY A 390 22.71 -12.93 6.49
N GLY A 391 22.94 -11.67 6.88
CA GLY A 391 23.65 -10.66 6.10
C GLY A 391 25.17 -10.73 6.23
N GLN A 392 25.87 -9.88 5.46
CA GLN A 392 27.33 -9.77 5.46
C GLN A 392 27.88 -9.04 6.70
N GLY A 393 27.04 -8.22 7.38
CA GLY A 393 27.39 -7.45 8.55
C GLY A 393 28.07 -6.10 8.23
N ILE A 394 27.72 -5.50 7.10
CA ILE A 394 28.17 -4.15 6.75
C ILE A 394 27.29 -3.14 7.52
N VAL A 395 27.70 -2.79 8.73
CA VAL A 395 26.94 -1.97 9.68
C VAL A 395 27.74 -0.77 10.18
N ASN A 396 27.05 0.26 10.72
CA ASN A 396 27.63 1.46 11.31
C ASN A 396 27.47 1.43 12.83
N VAL A 397 28.36 0.72 13.54
CA VAL A 397 28.28 0.46 14.99
C VAL A 397 28.29 1.75 15.84
N ARG A 398 29.02 2.79 15.40
CA ARG A 398 29.18 4.03 16.16
C ARG A 398 28.31 5.14 15.59
N ALA A 399 27.63 5.88 16.46
CA ALA A 399 26.96 7.11 16.05
C ALA A 399 27.99 8.09 15.45
N LYS A 400 27.59 8.76 14.36
CA LYS A 400 28.41 9.75 13.67
C LYS A 400 27.82 11.14 13.86
N THR A 401 28.68 12.12 14.14
CA THR A 401 28.31 13.54 14.09
C THR A 401 28.49 14.05 12.68
N CYS A 402 27.49 14.75 12.15
CA CYS A 402 27.59 15.35 10.83
C CYS A 402 28.69 16.42 10.77
N LYS A 403 29.13 16.72 9.56
CA LYS A 403 30.09 17.77 9.25
C LYS A 403 29.37 18.92 8.55
N GLN A 404 29.88 20.13 8.71
CA GLN A 404 29.48 21.27 7.89
C GLN A 404 30.17 21.14 6.52
N ALA A 405 29.49 20.46 5.63
CA ALA A 405 29.91 20.23 4.24
C ALA A 405 28.67 20.07 3.40
N ASP A 406 28.49 20.95 2.43
CA ASP A 406 27.32 20.95 1.55
C ASP A 406 27.23 19.65 0.77
N CYS A 407 26.06 19.02 0.81
CA CYS A 407 25.76 17.78 0.08
C CYS A 407 24.24 17.67 -0.10
N ASP A 408 23.77 17.28 -1.28
CA ASP A 408 22.35 17.06 -1.58
C ASP A 408 21.49 18.27 -1.15
N GLU A 409 21.93 19.47 -1.52
CA GLU A 409 21.28 20.76 -1.17
C GLU A 409 21.14 21.03 0.35
N ARG A 410 21.90 20.32 1.20
CA ARG A 410 21.93 20.46 2.65
C ARG A 410 23.26 21.03 3.14
N GLU A 411 23.19 21.87 4.18
CA GLU A 411 24.37 22.50 4.83
C GLU A 411 25.25 21.47 5.56
N TYR A 412 24.68 20.34 5.94
CA TYR A 412 25.37 19.31 6.74
C TYR A 412 25.34 17.98 5.98
N SER A 413 26.41 17.21 6.14
CA SER A 413 26.50 15.87 5.59
C SER A 413 27.11 14.88 6.57
N VAL A 414 26.83 13.60 6.32
CA VAL A 414 27.40 12.47 7.05
C VAL A 414 27.82 11.37 6.06
N THR A 415 28.78 10.56 6.45
CA THR A 415 29.28 9.46 5.62
C THR A 415 29.07 8.14 6.33
N PHE A 416 28.40 7.19 5.67
CA PHE A 416 28.12 5.85 6.19
C PHE A 416 28.64 4.75 5.28
N LYS A 417 28.72 3.52 5.84
CA LYS A 417 28.80 2.29 5.05
C LYS A 417 27.40 1.89 4.65
N LEU A 418 27.22 1.48 3.40
CA LEU A 418 25.96 0.93 2.92
C LEU A 418 26.17 -0.49 2.44
N PRO A 419 25.35 -1.46 2.89
CA PRO A 419 25.39 -2.81 2.36
C PRO A 419 24.91 -2.86 0.91
N ALA A 420 25.36 -3.83 0.14
CA ALA A 420 24.77 -4.17 -1.14
C ALA A 420 23.35 -4.74 -0.92
N LEU A 421 22.41 -4.40 -1.79
CA LEU A 421 21.03 -4.91 -1.73
C LEU A 421 20.47 -4.82 -0.30
N GLY A 422 20.65 -3.67 0.34
CA GLY A 422 20.30 -3.51 1.76
C GLY A 422 19.84 -2.12 2.14
N VAL A 423 19.24 -2.04 3.32
CA VAL A 423 18.67 -0.82 3.89
C VAL A 423 19.24 -0.56 5.29
N ALA A 424 19.63 0.68 5.52
CA ALA A 424 20.06 1.15 6.85
C ALA A 424 19.18 2.31 7.32
N VAL A 425 18.77 2.29 8.59
CA VAL A 425 17.94 3.31 9.23
C VAL A 425 18.69 3.94 10.39
N PHE A 426 18.69 5.26 10.42
CA PHE A 426 19.39 6.02 11.46
C PHE A 426 18.41 6.91 12.22
N SER A 427 18.50 6.90 13.54
CA SER A 427 17.89 7.94 14.39
C SER A 427 18.73 9.22 14.30
N CYS A 428 18.04 10.36 14.23
CA CYS A 428 18.66 11.67 14.06
C CYS A 428 18.45 12.49 15.34
N THR A 429 19.52 12.76 16.07
CA THR A 429 19.47 13.58 17.29
C THR A 429 20.04 14.96 17.03
N PRO A 430 19.19 16.02 17.08
CA PRO A 430 19.66 17.40 16.92
C PRO A 430 20.74 17.78 17.94
N GLY A 431 21.72 18.51 17.50
CA GLY A 431 22.84 18.99 18.34
C GLY A 431 23.02 20.51 18.31
N LYS A 432 23.65 21.05 19.31
CA LYS A 432 24.02 22.48 19.31
C LYS A 432 25.19 22.71 18.36
N LYS A 433 25.07 23.66 17.42
CA LYS A 433 26.18 24.06 16.55
C LYS A 433 27.37 24.50 17.40
N PRO A 434 28.60 24.04 17.10
CA PRO A 434 29.81 24.60 17.76
C PRO A 434 29.92 26.11 17.48
N GLU A 435 30.29 26.91 18.48
CA GLU A 435 30.40 28.38 18.32
C GLU A 435 31.29 28.80 17.14
N LYS A 436 32.35 28.05 16.85
CA LYS A 436 33.24 28.27 15.69
C LYS A 436 32.53 28.10 14.32
N LEU A 437 31.51 27.27 14.25
CA LEU A 437 30.71 27.09 13.04
C LEU A 437 29.69 28.22 12.87
N ALA A 438 29.15 28.77 13.97
CA ALA A 438 28.23 29.90 13.94
C ALA A 438 28.85 31.18 13.41
N VAL A 439 30.18 31.37 13.59
CA VAL A 439 30.91 32.55 13.11
C VAL A 439 31.23 32.46 11.61
N ALA A 440 31.42 31.27 11.07
CA ALA A 440 31.69 31.09 9.63
C ALA A 440 30.45 31.39 8.75
N ALA A 441 29.22 31.18 9.27
CA ALA A 441 27.98 31.49 8.58
C ALA A 441 27.64 32.99 8.51
N LYS A 442 28.43 33.87 9.18
CA LYS A 442 28.19 35.33 9.24
C LYS A 442 29.10 36.18 8.35
N LYS A 443 29.70 35.71 7.27
CA LYS A 443 30.33 36.58 6.28
C LYS A 443 29.27 37.07 5.30
N PRO A 444 28.87 38.37 5.32
CA PRO A 444 27.92 38.91 4.36
C PRO A 444 28.58 39.05 3.00
N THR A 445 28.10 38.41 2.01
CA THR A 445 28.32 38.82 0.63
C THR A 445 27.56 40.13 0.40
N THR A 446 28.31 41.23 0.28
CA THR A 446 27.79 42.53 -0.09
C THR A 446 27.26 42.48 -1.53
N ALA A 447 25.96 42.23 -1.70
CA ALA A 447 25.25 42.54 -2.91
C ALA A 447 24.35 43.76 -2.65
N LYS A 448 24.57 44.79 -3.44
CA LYS A 448 23.87 46.09 -3.38
C LYS A 448 22.34 45.91 -3.42
N LYS A 449 21.67 46.48 -2.45
CA LYS A 449 20.22 46.71 -2.44
C LYS A 449 19.81 47.66 -3.55
N THR A 450 18.95 47.23 -4.44
CA THR A 450 18.00 48.11 -5.11
C THR A 450 16.60 47.70 -4.68
N ALA A 451 15.99 48.54 -3.89
CA ALA A 451 14.64 48.36 -3.42
C ALA A 451 13.60 48.55 -4.55
N ARG A 452 12.70 47.66 -4.74
CA ARG A 452 11.40 47.92 -5.36
C ARG A 452 10.30 47.19 -4.62
N LYS A 453 9.47 47.94 -3.92
CA LYS A 453 8.23 47.50 -3.28
C LYS A 453 7.23 47.16 -4.36
N THR A 454 6.68 45.95 -4.36
CA THR A 454 5.31 45.70 -4.86
C THR A 454 4.76 44.48 -4.14
N ALA A 455 3.56 44.62 -3.58
CA ALA A 455 2.82 43.59 -2.85
C ALA A 455 2.29 42.51 -3.81
N PRO A 456 2.14 41.26 -3.40
CA PRO A 456 1.60 40.21 -4.26
C PRO A 456 0.06 40.20 -4.24
N LYS A 457 -0.54 40.23 -5.43
CA LYS A 457 -1.95 39.97 -5.69
C LYS A 457 -2.24 38.47 -5.61
N LYS A 458 -3.37 38.13 -4.99
CA LYS A 458 -4.00 36.83 -5.01
C LYS A 458 -4.35 36.38 -6.43
N GLU A 459 -3.61 35.46 -7.04
CA GLU A 459 -3.95 34.83 -8.33
C GLU A 459 -3.20 33.48 -8.50
N SER A 460 -3.44 32.49 -7.67
CA SER A 460 -2.82 31.17 -7.83
C SER A 460 -3.77 29.95 -7.80
N ALA A 461 -5.03 30.11 -7.36
CA ALA A 461 -5.95 28.96 -7.25
C ALA A 461 -6.60 28.54 -8.58
N LYS A 462 -6.67 29.40 -9.58
CA LYS A 462 -7.32 29.09 -10.88
C LYS A 462 -6.41 28.43 -11.94
N LYS A 463 -5.09 28.51 -11.80
CA LYS A 463 -4.16 27.91 -12.79
C LYS A 463 -3.96 26.40 -12.61
N VAL A 464 -4.01 25.91 -11.38
CA VAL A 464 -3.82 24.49 -11.06
C VAL A 464 -5.00 23.63 -11.57
N ALA A 465 -6.21 24.17 -11.55
CA ALA A 465 -7.40 23.48 -12.09
C ALA A 465 -7.41 23.37 -13.62
N ALA A 466 -6.80 24.33 -14.33
CA ALA A 466 -6.75 24.30 -15.80
C ALA A 466 -5.69 23.32 -16.35
N GLU A 467 -4.58 23.12 -15.66
CA GLU A 467 -3.56 22.13 -16.04
C GLU A 467 -4.04 20.68 -15.82
N LYS A 468 -4.82 20.41 -14.77
CA LYS A 468 -5.40 19.06 -14.53
C LYS A 468 -6.36 18.63 -15.65
N VAL A 469 -7.07 19.56 -16.27
CA VAL A 469 -7.98 19.28 -17.41
C VAL A 469 -7.20 19.01 -18.70
N ALA A 470 -6.06 19.65 -18.89
CA ALA A 470 -5.22 19.45 -20.09
C ALA A 470 -4.51 18.08 -20.09
N VAL A 471 -4.04 17.61 -18.92
CA VAL A 471 -3.41 16.30 -18.78
C VAL A 471 -4.42 15.16 -19.01
N LYS A 472 -5.67 15.28 -18.51
CA LYS A 472 -6.74 14.29 -18.76
C LYS A 472 -7.07 14.13 -20.25
N LYS A 473 -7.03 15.22 -21.04
CA LYS A 473 -7.29 15.16 -22.50
C LYS A 473 -6.13 14.53 -23.30
N THR A 474 -4.91 14.60 -22.81
CA THR A 474 -3.72 14.06 -23.51
C THR A 474 -3.58 12.56 -23.28
N VAL A 475 -3.93 12.05 -22.10
CA VAL A 475 -3.91 10.61 -21.77
C VAL A 475 -5.02 9.86 -22.53
N ALA A 476 -6.23 10.42 -22.59
CA ALA A 476 -7.34 9.83 -23.37
C ALA A 476 -7.03 9.75 -24.87
N LYS A 477 -6.28 10.72 -25.43
CA LYS A 477 -5.91 10.73 -26.84
C LYS A 477 -4.83 9.68 -27.17
N LYS A 478 -3.87 9.43 -26.27
CA LYS A 478 -2.85 8.37 -26.43
C LYS A 478 -3.40 6.95 -26.28
N ALA A 479 -4.42 6.74 -25.45
CA ALA A 479 -5.10 5.44 -25.32
C ALA A 479 -5.92 5.10 -26.59
N GLY A 480 -6.54 6.09 -27.25
CA GLY A 480 -7.25 5.91 -28.52
C GLY A 480 -6.32 5.55 -29.70
N GLU A 481 -5.12 6.11 -29.75
CA GLU A 481 -4.16 5.84 -30.82
C GLU A 481 -3.49 4.46 -30.74
N LYS A 482 -3.27 3.91 -29.53
CA LYS A 482 -2.75 2.52 -29.36
C LYS A 482 -3.74 1.44 -29.78
N LYS A 483 -5.06 1.67 -29.68
CA LYS A 483 -6.09 0.71 -30.13
C LYS A 483 -6.19 0.61 -31.67
N THR A 484 -5.80 1.65 -32.40
CA THR A 484 -5.86 1.66 -33.90
C THR A 484 -4.71 0.94 -34.56
N VAL A 485 -3.57 0.79 -33.90
CA VAL A 485 -2.36 0.10 -34.47
C VAL A 485 -2.45 -1.42 -34.29
N SER A 486 -3.13 -1.92 -33.25
CA SER A 486 -3.27 -3.37 -33.02
C SER A 486 -4.24 -4.08 -33.99
N ARG A 487 -5.13 -3.35 -34.69
CA ARG A 487 -6.10 -3.94 -35.64
C ARG A 487 -5.57 -4.19 -37.05
N LYS A 488 -4.36 -3.78 -37.37
CA LYS A 488 -3.78 -3.98 -38.74
C LYS A 488 -2.85 -5.16 -38.91
N THR A 489 -2.57 -5.97 -37.88
CA THR A 489 -1.59 -7.07 -37.93
C THR A 489 -2.17 -8.48 -37.89
N VAL A 490 -3.51 -8.62 -37.95
CA VAL A 490 -4.15 -9.96 -37.98
C VAL A 490 -5.08 -10.06 -39.21
N LYS A 491 -4.46 -9.92 -40.41
CA LYS A 491 -5.01 -10.42 -41.69
C LYS A 491 -3.86 -10.62 -42.66
N LYS A 492 -3.16 -11.74 -42.49
CA LYS A 492 -2.57 -12.53 -43.57
C LYS A 492 -2.38 -13.96 -43.08
#